data_2c4717e3bd31ad88a4c486c401d83292
#
_entry.id   2c4717e3bd31ad88a4c486c401d83292
#
_cell.length_a   1.000
_cell.length_b   1.000
_cell.length_c   1.000
_cell.angle_alpha   90.00
_cell.angle_beta   90.00
_cell.angle_gamma   90.00
#
_symmetry.space_group_name_H-M   'P 1'
#
loop_
_entity.id
_entity.type
_entity.pdbx_description
1 polymer ?
#
loop_
_entity_poly.entity_id
_entity_poly.type
_entity_poly.pdbx_seq_one_letter_code
_entity_poly.pdbx_strand_id
1 'polypeptide(L)'
;MTPRPSRKGDEKALKALWREVFGDTDEYIDAFFQNVYQPGMASVIEEDGTVVAAAYAVPFGAVRYIFAVATRPEYRGRGYGRAVVFAATGGEPAYLCPASATLRCWYALTMRARTVSYRSSVPLPAVRRKITAEEFRARREVWLDGIPHAKYSDGILKLFSVTGEFFCGEHGDIYAVDGGQVWEALPARAGDEPFLMGLNGAEPIYWGLALE
;
A
#
# COMPACT_ATOMS: atom_id res chain seq x y z
N MET A 1 -13.80 21.57 -5.77
CA MET A 1 -14.55 20.30 -5.95
C MET A 1 -14.42 19.44 -4.70
N THR A 2 -15.48 18.72 -4.33
CA THR A 2 -15.52 17.91 -3.10
C THR A 2 -15.32 16.44 -3.47
N PRO A 3 -14.40 15.74 -2.82
CA PRO A 3 -14.25 14.30 -3.01
C PRO A 3 -15.53 13.54 -2.61
N ARG A 4 -15.82 12.46 -3.32
CA ARG A 4 -16.90 11.52 -2.98
C ARG A 4 -16.36 10.09 -2.88
N PRO A 5 -17.04 9.19 -2.15
CA PRO A 5 -16.73 7.77 -2.21
C PRO A 5 -16.93 7.21 -3.62
N SER A 6 -16.11 6.25 -4.00
CA SER A 6 -16.26 5.54 -5.26
C SER A 6 -17.52 4.68 -5.29
N ARG A 7 -18.11 4.51 -6.49
CA ARG A 7 -19.32 3.72 -6.74
C ARG A 7 -18.97 2.53 -7.63
N LYS A 8 -19.86 1.55 -7.70
CA LYS A 8 -19.69 0.37 -8.57
C LYS A 8 -19.45 0.74 -10.05
N GLY A 9 -20.03 1.84 -10.54
CA GLY A 9 -19.84 2.31 -11.92
C GLY A 9 -18.52 3.02 -12.19
N ASP A 10 -17.73 3.37 -11.15
CA ASP A 10 -16.47 4.10 -11.31
C ASP A 10 -15.30 3.21 -11.71
N GLU A 11 -15.42 1.88 -11.63
CA GLU A 11 -14.30 0.94 -11.79
C GLU A 11 -13.54 1.15 -13.09
N LYS A 12 -14.25 1.30 -14.22
CA LYS A 12 -13.62 1.55 -15.53
C LYS A 12 -12.80 2.84 -15.55
N ALA A 13 -13.34 3.91 -14.95
CA ALA A 13 -12.67 5.21 -14.88
C ALA A 13 -11.47 5.17 -13.93
N LEU A 14 -11.59 4.47 -12.80
CA LEU A 14 -10.51 4.26 -11.85
C LEU A 14 -9.35 3.45 -12.43
N LYS A 15 -9.63 2.37 -13.17
CA LYS A 15 -8.61 1.59 -13.89
C LYS A 15 -7.91 2.45 -14.96
N ALA A 16 -8.64 3.28 -15.67
CA ALA A 16 -8.07 4.18 -16.67
C ALA A 16 -7.16 5.24 -16.04
N LEU A 17 -7.59 5.86 -14.92
CA LEU A 17 -6.76 6.81 -14.16
C LEU A 17 -5.49 6.14 -13.64
N TRP A 18 -5.61 4.91 -13.09
CA TRP A 18 -4.47 4.15 -12.58
C TRP A 18 -3.43 3.89 -13.66
N ARG A 19 -3.87 3.33 -14.79
CA ARG A 19 -3.00 3.04 -15.95
C ARG A 19 -2.27 4.28 -16.46
N GLU A 20 -2.98 5.40 -16.54
CA GLU A 20 -2.42 6.67 -17.00
C GLU A 20 -1.35 7.24 -16.06
N VAL A 21 -1.56 7.12 -14.74
CA VAL A 21 -0.70 7.78 -13.75
C VAL A 21 0.49 6.91 -13.36
N PHE A 22 0.31 5.60 -13.22
CA PHE A 22 1.34 4.68 -12.71
C PHE A 22 1.96 3.82 -13.82
N GLY A 23 1.22 3.52 -14.90
CA GLY A 23 1.71 2.68 -15.98
C GLY A 23 1.80 1.19 -15.63
N ASP A 24 1.14 0.75 -14.55
CA ASP A 24 1.09 -0.64 -14.15
C ASP A 24 0.42 -1.51 -15.22
N THR A 25 0.73 -2.81 -15.20
CA THR A 25 0.14 -3.77 -16.14
C THR A 25 -1.35 -3.96 -15.87
N ASP A 26 -2.09 -4.29 -16.93
CA ASP A 26 -3.52 -4.60 -16.80
C ASP A 26 -3.76 -5.78 -15.85
N GLU A 27 -2.86 -6.77 -15.84
CA GLU A 27 -2.92 -7.91 -14.94
C GLU A 27 -2.87 -7.48 -13.47
N TYR A 28 -1.95 -6.59 -13.10
CA TYR A 28 -1.83 -6.08 -11.73
C TYR A 28 -3.05 -5.23 -11.34
N ILE A 29 -3.47 -4.32 -12.22
CA ILE A 29 -4.64 -3.47 -12.01
C ILE A 29 -5.89 -4.33 -11.83
N ASP A 30 -6.12 -5.32 -12.71
CA ASP A 30 -7.26 -6.22 -12.64
C ASP A 30 -7.23 -7.08 -11.38
N ALA A 31 -6.06 -7.57 -10.97
CA ALA A 31 -5.90 -8.32 -9.73
C ALA A 31 -6.27 -7.49 -8.51
N PHE A 32 -5.89 -6.20 -8.46
CA PHE A 32 -6.31 -5.29 -7.38
C PHE A 32 -7.84 -5.15 -7.34
N PHE A 33 -8.47 -4.87 -8.48
CA PHE A 33 -9.91 -4.67 -8.55
C PHE A 33 -10.73 -5.94 -8.27
N GLN A 34 -10.19 -7.11 -8.59
CA GLN A 34 -10.83 -8.40 -8.33
C GLN A 34 -10.67 -8.89 -6.88
N ASN A 35 -9.54 -8.62 -6.25
CA ASN A 35 -9.19 -9.24 -4.97
C ASN A 35 -9.21 -8.27 -3.78
N VAL A 36 -9.06 -6.96 -4.01
CA VAL A 36 -8.88 -5.97 -2.94
C VAL A 36 -9.97 -4.90 -2.97
N TYR A 37 -10.22 -4.32 -4.15
CA TYR A 37 -11.12 -3.18 -4.29
C TYR A 37 -12.57 -3.53 -3.95
N GLN A 38 -13.25 -2.59 -3.29
CA GLN A 38 -14.69 -2.59 -3.11
C GLN A 38 -15.24 -1.17 -3.35
N PRO A 39 -16.47 -1.02 -3.85
CA PRO A 39 -17.13 0.28 -3.95
C PRO A 39 -17.14 0.99 -2.59
N GLY A 40 -16.81 2.28 -2.60
CA GLY A 40 -16.62 3.07 -1.38
C GLY A 40 -15.20 3.10 -0.84
N MET A 41 -14.32 2.17 -1.26
CA MET A 41 -12.93 2.10 -0.79
C MET A 41 -12.07 3.28 -1.29
N ALA A 42 -12.36 3.81 -2.48
CA ALA A 42 -11.65 4.97 -3.00
C ALA A 42 -12.42 6.28 -2.75
N SER A 43 -11.68 7.35 -2.47
CA SER A 43 -12.18 8.72 -2.58
C SER A 43 -11.82 9.27 -3.95
N VAL A 44 -12.79 9.84 -4.67
CA VAL A 44 -12.62 10.30 -6.05
C VAL A 44 -13.03 11.77 -6.20
N ILE A 45 -12.36 12.50 -7.09
CA ILE A 45 -12.81 13.78 -7.61
C ILE A 45 -13.15 13.59 -9.08
N GLU A 46 -14.30 14.13 -9.48
CA GLU A 46 -14.83 14.08 -10.84
C GLU A 46 -15.01 15.50 -11.36
N GLU A 47 -14.52 15.79 -12.55
CA GLU A 47 -14.75 17.02 -13.33
C GLU A 47 -15.35 16.66 -14.68
N ASP A 48 -16.45 17.30 -15.03
CA ASP A 48 -17.13 17.14 -16.33
C ASP A 48 -17.36 15.65 -16.70
N GLY A 49 -17.79 14.85 -15.70
CA GLY A 49 -18.05 13.41 -15.87
C GLY A 49 -16.79 12.54 -15.93
N THR A 50 -15.60 13.10 -15.71
CA THR A 50 -14.33 12.39 -15.74
C THR A 50 -13.73 12.29 -14.34
N VAL A 51 -13.33 11.08 -13.91
CA VAL A 51 -12.56 10.91 -12.67
C VAL A 51 -11.14 11.41 -12.91
N VAL A 52 -10.77 12.47 -12.19
CA VAL A 52 -9.50 13.19 -12.36
C VAL A 52 -8.51 12.96 -11.22
N ALA A 53 -8.99 12.54 -10.06
CA ALA A 53 -8.13 12.15 -8.93
C ALA A 53 -8.79 11.06 -8.09
N ALA A 54 -7.97 10.20 -7.51
CA ALA A 54 -8.41 9.14 -6.60
C ALA A 54 -7.33 8.81 -5.55
N ALA A 55 -7.77 8.29 -4.40
CA ALA A 55 -6.93 7.65 -3.40
C ALA A 55 -7.72 6.51 -2.76
N TYR A 56 -7.08 5.36 -2.57
CA TYR A 56 -7.72 4.17 -2.02
C TYR A 56 -7.38 4.00 -0.54
N ALA A 57 -8.36 3.67 0.28
CA ALA A 57 -8.20 3.35 1.70
C ALA A 57 -8.31 1.85 1.91
N VAL A 58 -7.18 1.15 1.75
CA VAL A 58 -7.13 -0.32 1.81
C VAL A 58 -7.01 -0.79 3.27
N PRO A 59 -7.86 -1.70 3.75
CA PRO A 59 -7.77 -2.22 5.10
C PRO A 59 -6.65 -3.26 5.24
N PHE A 60 -5.82 -3.08 6.28
CA PHE A 60 -4.81 -4.03 6.73
C PHE A 60 -5.12 -4.46 8.17
N GLY A 61 -6.20 -5.21 8.36
CA GLY A 61 -6.78 -5.49 9.66
C GLY A 61 -7.48 -4.26 10.23
N ALA A 62 -7.07 -3.83 11.42
CA ALA A 62 -7.63 -2.65 12.09
C ALA A 62 -7.05 -1.32 11.57
N VAL A 63 -6.03 -1.35 10.74
CA VAL A 63 -5.36 -0.16 10.23
C VAL A 63 -5.71 0.10 8.76
N ARG A 64 -5.58 1.36 8.34
CA ARG A 64 -5.90 1.83 6.99
C ARG A 64 -4.63 2.21 6.25
N TYR A 65 -4.46 1.68 5.06
CA TYR A 65 -3.37 2.04 4.16
C TYR A 65 -3.88 2.87 2.98
N ILE A 66 -3.31 4.06 2.79
CA ILE A 66 -3.63 4.92 1.66
C ILE A 66 -2.75 4.51 0.49
N PHE A 67 -3.39 4.03 -0.56
CA PHE A 67 -2.75 3.41 -1.71
C PHE A 67 -3.15 4.09 -3.01
N ALA A 68 -2.29 4.02 -4.03
CA ALA A 68 -2.52 4.48 -5.39
C ALA A 68 -3.14 5.90 -5.45
N VAL A 69 -2.46 6.88 -4.85
CA VAL A 69 -2.89 8.27 -4.87
C VAL A 69 -2.59 8.87 -6.25
N ALA A 70 -3.60 9.02 -7.06
CA ALA A 70 -3.52 9.46 -8.45
C ALA A 70 -4.16 10.84 -8.66
N THR A 71 -3.54 11.64 -9.51
CA THR A 71 -4.15 12.85 -10.10
C THR A 71 -3.66 12.95 -11.53
N ARG A 72 -4.58 13.08 -12.49
CA ARG A 72 -4.24 13.27 -13.91
C ARG A 72 -3.28 14.44 -14.07
N PRO A 73 -2.26 14.37 -14.95
CA PRO A 73 -1.23 15.38 -15.08
C PRO A 73 -1.79 16.80 -15.27
N GLU A 74 -2.78 17.01 -16.10
CA GLU A 74 -3.40 18.29 -16.41
C GLU A 74 -4.24 18.88 -15.27
N TYR A 75 -4.54 18.07 -14.24
CA TYR A 75 -5.29 18.49 -13.05
C TYR A 75 -4.39 18.65 -11.82
N ARG A 76 -3.07 18.43 -11.95
CA ARG A 76 -2.12 18.64 -10.84
C ARG A 76 -2.02 20.12 -10.46
N GLY A 77 -1.51 20.37 -9.25
CA GLY A 77 -1.39 21.74 -8.73
C GLY A 77 -2.69 22.37 -8.19
N ARG A 78 -3.84 21.69 -8.35
CA ARG A 78 -5.16 22.17 -7.91
C ARG A 78 -5.56 21.68 -6.50
N GLY A 79 -4.69 20.98 -5.79
CA GLY A 79 -4.94 20.45 -4.46
C GLY A 79 -5.74 19.14 -4.41
N TYR A 80 -6.04 18.52 -5.55
CA TYR A 80 -6.89 17.32 -5.62
C TYR A 80 -6.28 16.10 -4.94
N GLY A 81 -4.98 15.86 -5.11
CA GLY A 81 -4.29 14.77 -4.42
C GLY A 81 -4.43 14.86 -2.91
N ARG A 82 -4.25 16.09 -2.34
CA ARG A 82 -4.47 16.31 -0.90
C ARG A 82 -5.93 16.06 -0.49
N ALA A 83 -6.87 16.53 -1.30
CA ALA A 83 -8.30 16.41 -1.00
C ALA A 83 -8.76 14.94 -0.99
N VAL A 84 -8.35 14.12 -1.98
CA VAL A 84 -8.72 12.69 -2.02
C VAL A 84 -8.06 11.89 -0.90
N VAL A 85 -6.80 12.18 -0.53
CA VAL A 85 -6.16 11.53 0.61
C VAL A 85 -6.86 11.88 1.91
N PHE A 86 -7.15 13.17 2.14
CA PHE A 86 -7.86 13.60 3.34
C PHE A 86 -9.24 12.93 3.47
N ALA A 87 -9.99 12.87 2.37
CA ALA A 87 -11.28 12.18 2.34
C ALA A 87 -11.14 10.66 2.55
N ALA A 88 -10.12 10.03 1.96
CA ALA A 88 -9.87 8.59 2.11
C ALA A 88 -9.50 8.23 3.56
N THR A 89 -8.78 9.08 4.29
CA THR A 89 -8.50 8.84 5.71
C THR A 89 -9.74 9.01 6.59
N GLY A 90 -10.68 9.87 6.19
CA GLY A 90 -11.84 10.23 7.02
C GLY A 90 -11.45 10.88 8.35
N GLY A 91 -10.24 11.44 8.46
CA GLY A 91 -9.68 11.98 9.70
C GLY A 91 -9.05 10.95 10.64
N GLU A 92 -9.20 9.66 10.34
CA GLU A 92 -8.67 8.56 11.14
C GLU A 92 -7.17 8.31 10.88
N PRO A 93 -6.44 7.71 11.85
CA PRO A 93 -5.06 7.26 11.63
C PRO A 93 -4.93 6.38 10.40
N ALA A 94 -3.94 6.69 9.55
CA ALA A 94 -3.70 5.95 8.33
C ALA A 94 -2.21 5.91 8.01
N TYR A 95 -1.83 5.01 7.13
CA TYR A 95 -0.45 4.77 6.72
C TYR A 95 -0.32 4.86 5.20
N LEU A 96 0.86 5.24 4.72
CA LEU A 96 1.21 5.22 3.30
C LEU A 96 2.71 5.03 3.10
N CYS A 97 3.10 4.47 1.96
CA CYS A 97 4.48 4.40 1.52
C CYS A 97 4.67 5.34 0.33
N PRO A 98 5.41 6.46 0.48
CA PRO A 98 5.67 7.35 -0.64
C PRO A 98 6.69 6.75 -1.59
N ALA A 99 6.38 6.69 -2.88
CA ALA A 99 7.25 6.14 -3.93
C ALA A 99 8.55 6.94 -4.17
N SER A 100 8.72 8.11 -3.54
CA SER A 100 9.94 8.93 -3.69
C SER A 100 10.18 9.85 -2.50
N ALA A 101 11.44 10.29 -2.34
CA ALA A 101 11.81 11.30 -1.34
C ALA A 101 11.03 12.62 -1.54
N THR A 102 10.76 13.02 -2.79
CA THR A 102 9.96 14.22 -3.11
C THR A 102 8.53 14.08 -2.60
N LEU A 103 7.90 12.94 -2.81
CA LEU A 103 6.55 12.66 -2.28
C LEU A 103 6.57 12.59 -0.76
N ARG A 104 7.59 12.03 -0.14
CA ARG A 104 7.75 12.03 1.32
C ARG A 104 7.77 13.45 1.88
N CYS A 105 8.58 14.34 1.28
CA CYS A 105 8.59 15.76 1.65
C CYS A 105 7.21 16.41 1.45
N TRP A 106 6.55 16.11 0.34
CA TRP A 106 5.21 16.64 0.06
C TRP A 106 4.19 16.23 1.12
N TYR A 107 4.13 14.95 1.48
CA TYR A 107 3.23 14.47 2.55
C TYR A 107 3.56 15.09 3.90
N ALA A 108 4.85 15.21 4.24
CA ALA A 108 5.26 15.84 5.48
C ALA A 108 4.82 17.31 5.57
N LEU A 109 5.02 18.08 4.51
CA LEU A 109 4.72 19.52 4.48
C LEU A 109 3.22 19.81 4.35
N THR A 110 2.51 19.07 3.51
CA THR A 110 1.12 19.38 3.17
C THR A 110 0.10 18.68 4.07
N MET A 111 0.46 17.52 4.63
CA MET A 111 -0.44 16.66 5.41
C MET A 111 0.09 16.37 6.82
N ARG A 112 1.23 16.95 7.21
CA ARG A 112 1.90 16.72 8.50
C ARG A 112 2.18 15.25 8.78
N ALA A 113 2.38 14.46 7.73
CA ALA A 113 2.75 13.06 7.85
C ALA A 113 4.14 12.92 8.46
N ARG A 114 4.35 11.87 9.27
CA ARG A 114 5.63 11.57 9.93
C ARG A 114 6.09 10.18 9.53
N THR A 115 7.40 9.97 9.38
CA THR A 115 7.95 8.63 9.25
C THR A 115 7.69 7.85 10.55
N VAL A 116 7.03 6.71 10.44
CA VAL A 116 6.64 5.85 11.59
C VAL A 116 7.25 4.47 11.51
N SER A 117 7.85 4.09 10.38
CA SER A 117 8.56 2.83 10.23
C SER A 117 9.77 2.98 9.31
N TYR A 118 10.78 2.16 9.56
CA TYR A 118 12.02 2.08 8.79
C TYR A 118 12.25 0.63 8.37
N ARG A 119 12.85 0.43 7.19
CA ARG A 119 13.25 -0.90 6.74
C ARG A 119 14.76 -1.01 6.62
N SER A 120 15.28 -2.23 6.68
CA SER A 120 16.65 -2.55 6.32
C SER A 120 16.68 -3.35 5.03
N SER A 121 17.69 -3.14 4.20
CA SER A 121 17.97 -4.05 3.09
C SER A 121 18.42 -5.39 3.67
N VAL A 122 17.72 -6.47 3.30
CA VAL A 122 18.04 -7.83 3.74
C VAL A 122 18.29 -8.67 2.49
N PRO A 123 19.45 -9.34 2.38
CA PRO A 123 19.70 -10.23 1.27
C PRO A 123 18.80 -11.48 1.38
N LEU A 124 18.31 -11.95 0.25
CA LEU A 124 17.61 -13.24 0.18
C LEU A 124 18.62 -14.37 0.41
N PRO A 125 18.38 -15.31 1.36
CA PRO A 125 19.32 -16.39 1.62
C PRO A 125 19.46 -17.33 0.42
N ALA A 126 20.68 -17.89 0.24
CA ALA A 126 20.96 -18.84 -0.85
C ALA A 126 20.15 -20.12 -0.68
N VAL A 127 20.12 -20.65 0.56
CA VAL A 127 19.33 -21.85 0.89
C VAL A 127 17.96 -21.43 1.39
N ARG A 128 16.94 -21.75 0.58
CA ARG A 128 15.55 -21.42 0.87
C ARG A 128 14.61 -22.34 0.10
N ARG A 129 13.38 -22.47 0.56
CA ARG A 129 12.31 -23.11 -0.20
C ARG A 129 11.17 -22.11 -0.47
N LYS A 130 10.53 -22.23 -1.60
CA LYS A 130 9.30 -21.48 -1.90
C LYS A 130 8.16 -21.98 -1.00
N ILE A 131 7.34 -21.09 -0.52
CA ILE A 131 6.17 -21.39 0.32
C ILE A 131 4.91 -20.71 -0.25
N THR A 132 3.74 -21.14 0.19
CA THR A 132 2.49 -20.51 -0.21
C THR A 132 2.25 -19.21 0.56
N ALA A 133 1.36 -18.38 0.04
CA ALA A 133 0.92 -17.14 0.71
C ALA A 133 0.29 -17.44 2.08
N GLU A 134 -0.47 -18.54 2.20
CA GLU A 134 -1.08 -18.97 3.45
C GLU A 134 -0.03 -19.42 4.46
N GLU A 135 0.98 -20.19 4.02
CA GLU A 135 2.08 -20.61 4.89
C GLU A 135 2.90 -19.39 5.33
N PHE A 136 3.16 -18.44 4.42
CA PHE A 136 3.83 -17.19 4.76
C PHE A 136 3.06 -16.43 5.84
N ARG A 137 1.76 -16.21 5.64
CA ARG A 137 0.91 -15.52 6.63
C ARG A 137 0.89 -16.23 7.97
N ALA A 138 0.71 -17.53 7.99
CA ALA A 138 0.67 -18.29 9.23
C ALA A 138 1.97 -18.14 10.04
N ARG A 139 3.13 -18.25 9.38
CA ARG A 139 4.44 -18.05 10.02
C ARG A 139 4.66 -16.60 10.46
N ARG A 140 4.20 -15.65 9.65
CA ARG A 140 4.26 -14.21 9.97
C ARG A 140 3.53 -13.88 11.25
N GLU A 141 2.33 -14.40 11.43
CA GLU A 141 1.53 -14.18 12.64
C GLU A 141 2.23 -14.77 13.90
N VAL A 142 2.93 -15.88 13.76
CA VAL A 142 3.74 -16.44 14.86
C VAL A 142 4.93 -15.52 15.22
N TRP A 143 5.65 -15.01 14.20
CA TRP A 143 6.76 -14.10 14.43
C TRP A 143 6.35 -12.75 15.06
N LEU A 144 5.13 -12.30 14.76
CA LEU A 144 4.61 -11.00 15.18
C LEU A 144 3.62 -11.11 16.35
N ASP A 145 3.54 -12.25 17.02
CA ASP A 145 2.69 -12.42 18.19
C ASP A 145 3.04 -11.39 19.27
N GLY A 146 2.02 -10.70 19.80
CA GLY A 146 2.18 -9.61 20.76
C GLY A 146 2.74 -8.28 20.20
N ILE A 147 3.11 -8.22 18.92
CA ILE A 147 3.60 -7.00 18.26
C ILE A 147 2.48 -6.35 17.44
N PRO A 148 2.14 -5.05 17.68
CA PRO A 148 1.20 -4.34 16.82
C PRO A 148 1.70 -4.32 15.37
N HIS A 149 0.92 -4.86 14.44
CA HIS A 149 1.33 -5.00 13.05
C HIS A 149 0.16 -4.96 12.06
N ALA A 150 0.47 -4.64 10.80
CA ALA A 150 -0.47 -4.71 9.69
C ALA A 150 -0.88 -6.16 9.40
N LYS A 151 -2.19 -6.42 9.27
CA LYS A 151 -2.73 -7.75 8.96
C LYS A 151 -3.00 -7.88 7.46
N TYR A 152 -2.56 -8.98 6.86
CA TYR A 152 -2.79 -9.23 5.43
C TYR A 152 -4.05 -10.06 5.20
N SER A 153 -4.97 -9.52 4.41
CA SER A 153 -6.11 -10.27 3.88
C SER A 153 -5.67 -11.22 2.75
N ASP A 154 -6.52 -12.18 2.42
CA ASP A 154 -6.28 -13.06 1.25
C ASP A 154 -6.15 -12.24 -0.04
N GLY A 155 -6.92 -11.16 -0.17
CA GLY A 155 -6.87 -10.27 -1.32
C GLY A 155 -5.51 -9.58 -1.47
N ILE A 156 -4.93 -9.09 -0.36
CA ILE A 156 -3.59 -8.47 -0.35
C ILE A 156 -2.52 -9.49 -0.75
N LEU A 157 -2.58 -10.69 -0.20
CA LEU A 157 -1.61 -11.74 -0.54
C LEU A 157 -1.73 -12.21 -1.98
N LYS A 158 -2.96 -12.31 -2.51
CA LYS A 158 -3.19 -12.62 -3.94
C LYS A 158 -2.66 -11.51 -4.84
N LEU A 159 -2.87 -10.25 -4.48
CA LEU A 159 -2.34 -9.12 -5.24
C LEU A 159 -0.81 -9.16 -5.26
N PHE A 160 -0.17 -9.32 -4.11
CA PHE A 160 1.30 -9.43 -4.05
C PHE A 160 1.82 -10.62 -4.87
N SER A 161 1.10 -11.74 -4.89
CA SER A 161 1.50 -12.95 -5.63
C SER A 161 1.41 -12.81 -7.16
N VAL A 162 0.92 -11.68 -7.69
CA VAL A 162 0.94 -11.41 -9.14
C VAL A 162 2.37 -11.26 -9.64
N THR A 163 3.22 -10.58 -8.87
CA THR A 163 4.61 -10.29 -9.21
C THR A 163 5.60 -10.86 -8.22
N GLY A 164 5.17 -11.07 -6.96
CA GLY A 164 6.00 -11.46 -5.84
C GLY A 164 5.91 -12.95 -5.49
N GLU A 165 6.85 -13.39 -4.67
CA GLU A 165 7.00 -14.74 -4.20
C GLU A 165 7.32 -14.80 -2.70
N PHE A 166 6.99 -15.93 -2.07
CA PHE A 166 7.27 -16.16 -0.65
C PHE A 166 8.25 -17.30 -0.45
N PHE A 167 9.18 -17.11 0.50
CA PHE A 167 10.21 -18.11 0.81
C PHE A 167 10.34 -18.32 2.32
N CYS A 168 10.83 -19.52 2.67
CA CYS A 168 11.25 -19.89 4.01
C CYS A 168 12.72 -20.32 3.95
N GLY A 169 13.56 -19.77 4.83
CA GLY A 169 14.95 -20.16 5.00
C GLY A 169 15.11 -21.39 5.92
N GLU A 170 16.36 -21.80 6.16
CA GLU A 170 16.69 -23.01 6.93
C GLU A 170 16.29 -22.95 8.40
N HIS A 171 16.27 -21.75 8.98
CA HIS A 171 15.99 -21.54 10.40
C HIS A 171 14.55 -21.07 10.68
N GLY A 172 13.65 -21.23 9.70
CA GLY A 172 12.25 -20.84 9.82
C GLY A 172 11.98 -19.36 9.58
N ASP A 173 13.00 -18.60 9.25
CA ASP A 173 12.92 -17.23 8.74
C ASP A 173 12.09 -17.18 7.45
N ILE A 174 11.33 -16.11 7.26
CA ILE A 174 10.45 -15.97 6.09
C ILE A 174 10.73 -14.68 5.33
N TYR A 175 10.48 -14.74 4.03
CA TYR A 175 10.76 -13.64 3.10
C TYR A 175 9.61 -13.48 2.11
N ALA A 176 9.23 -12.23 1.84
CA ALA A 176 8.42 -11.84 0.70
C ALA A 176 9.31 -11.06 -0.28
N VAL A 177 9.32 -11.47 -1.53
CA VAL A 177 10.26 -10.99 -2.56
C VAL A 177 9.48 -10.58 -3.80
N ASP A 178 9.77 -9.40 -4.33
CA ASP A 178 9.26 -8.96 -5.63
C ASP A 178 10.37 -8.23 -6.39
N GLY A 179 10.45 -8.45 -7.71
CA GLY A 179 11.48 -7.85 -8.57
C GLY A 179 12.93 -8.15 -8.11
N GLY A 180 13.14 -9.26 -7.36
CA GLY A 180 14.43 -9.60 -6.77
C GLY A 180 14.76 -8.85 -5.47
N GLN A 181 13.90 -7.95 -5.03
CA GLN A 181 14.02 -7.21 -3.77
C GLN A 181 13.25 -7.93 -2.65
N VAL A 182 13.86 -8.02 -1.45
CA VAL A 182 13.18 -8.48 -0.26
C VAL A 182 12.36 -7.34 0.32
N TRP A 183 11.04 -7.50 0.30
CA TRP A 183 10.08 -6.53 0.82
C TRP A 183 9.79 -6.72 2.30
N GLU A 184 9.74 -7.96 2.73
CA GLU A 184 9.57 -8.32 4.14
C GLU A 184 10.48 -9.49 4.48
N ALA A 185 11.14 -9.41 5.61
CA ALA A 185 11.91 -10.50 6.21
C ALA A 185 11.60 -10.61 7.70
N LEU A 186 11.34 -11.83 8.18
CA LEU A 186 11.17 -12.10 9.61
C LEU A 186 12.08 -13.26 10.04
N PRO A 187 12.77 -13.13 11.19
CA PRO A 187 12.65 -12.03 12.17
C PRO A 187 13.08 -10.67 11.59
N ALA A 188 12.34 -9.63 12.02
CA ALA A 188 12.60 -8.27 11.57
C ALA A 188 13.97 -7.77 12.04
N ARG A 189 14.62 -6.96 11.20
CA ARG A 189 15.86 -6.25 11.55
C ARG A 189 15.59 -4.75 11.65
N ALA A 190 16.29 -4.08 12.55
CA ALA A 190 16.27 -2.62 12.60
C ALA A 190 16.76 -2.06 11.25
N GLY A 191 16.07 -1.07 10.73
CA GLY A 191 16.40 -0.40 9.47
C GLY A 191 16.63 1.09 9.68
N ASP A 192 17.29 1.71 8.74
CA ASP A 192 17.58 3.15 8.69
C ASP A 192 16.93 3.85 7.49
N GLU A 193 16.45 3.08 6.50
CA GLU A 193 15.73 3.63 5.36
C GLU A 193 14.29 3.97 5.74
N PRO A 194 13.85 5.25 5.65
CA PRO A 194 12.46 5.63 5.90
C PRO A 194 11.52 4.90 4.95
N PHE A 195 10.56 4.18 5.52
CA PHE A 195 9.69 3.31 4.74
C PHE A 195 8.23 3.80 4.77
N LEU A 196 7.61 3.82 5.93
CA LEU A 196 6.21 4.12 6.09
C LEU A 196 5.99 5.49 6.71
N MET A 197 5.01 6.23 6.23
CA MET A 197 4.54 7.47 6.87
C MET A 197 3.17 7.26 7.50
N GLY A 198 2.98 7.84 8.67
CA GLY A 198 1.72 7.92 9.39
C GLY A 198 1.04 9.26 9.19
N LEU A 199 -0.27 9.23 9.03
CA LEU A 199 -1.19 10.36 8.94
C LEU A 199 -2.09 10.40 10.17
N ASN A 200 -2.58 11.60 10.53
CA ASN A 200 -3.59 11.80 11.58
C ASN A 200 -3.22 11.16 12.93
N GLY A 201 -1.94 11.24 13.31
CA GLY A 201 -1.48 10.69 14.59
C GLY A 201 -1.32 9.17 14.61
N ALA A 202 -1.17 8.53 13.45
CA ALA A 202 -0.90 7.10 13.38
C ALA A 202 0.39 6.74 14.15
N GLU A 203 0.28 5.76 15.04
CA GLU A 203 1.38 5.28 15.87
C GLU A 203 2.26 4.28 15.11
N PRO A 204 3.55 4.15 15.47
CA PRO A 204 4.42 3.13 14.88
C PRO A 204 3.86 1.72 15.08
N ILE A 205 3.79 0.95 13.97
CA ILE A 205 3.48 -0.48 13.98
C ILE A 205 4.42 -1.21 13.05
N TYR A 206 4.56 -2.52 13.22
CA TYR A 206 5.31 -3.31 12.25
C TYR A 206 4.55 -3.36 10.92
N TRP A 207 5.24 -3.02 9.86
CA TRP A 207 4.75 -3.09 8.49
C TRP A 207 5.77 -3.86 7.64
N GLY A 208 5.34 -4.79 6.87
CA GLY A 208 6.21 -5.52 5.95
C GLY A 208 5.95 -5.12 4.51
N LEU A 209 4.97 -5.78 3.88
CA LEU A 209 4.61 -5.48 2.50
C LEU A 209 3.93 -4.11 2.41
N ALA A 210 4.45 -3.21 1.60
CA ALA A 210 3.71 -2.08 1.09
C ALA A 210 3.20 -2.42 -0.32
N LEU A 211 2.03 -1.91 -0.66
CA LEU A 211 1.57 -1.89 -2.03
C LEU A 211 2.23 -0.66 -2.68
N GLU A 212 3.00 -0.85 -3.74
CA GLU A 212 3.61 0.22 -4.54
C GLU A 212 3.03 0.25 -5.94
#